data_6fac2de8c8d2f3dda5f381cdb01f9843
#
_entry.id   6fac2de8c8d2f3dda5f381cdb01f9843
#
_cell.length_a   1.000
_cell.length_b   1.000
_cell.length_c   1.000
_cell.angle_alpha   90.00
_cell.angle_beta   90.00
_cell.angle_gamma   90.00
#
_symmetry.space_group_name_H-M   'P 1'
#
loop_
_entity.id
_entity.type
_entity.pdbx_description
1 polymer ?
#
loop_
_entity_poly.entity_id
_entity_poly.type
_entity_poly.pdbx_seq_one_letter_code
_entity_poly.pdbx_strand_id
1 'polypeptide(L)'
;MTAEIDMTPRPRGHAVLTAFLFLILLLSAQRDAIARQQYLVVNIIPGERYEEVFEQVRKLQSPKSSADVRLGIGAIFSYLNEPRDSCKFRVLNFLSLARQYDIPVVVQLDGEQWWDARPDLWNWWDSKREGYNPRNQANVEWTGWGPEHAMKIAWRNWGSQIRVLPPPNLMSPPYRQACHDEMRVLVPLVLEWWKKLPDDKKALLIGIKIGWESSIGVNAFYYPNGNDLLDRPESEDPQKDLKADQVPGRGVITSGYAAVTTAGLAKSGVLEEKDLAEIVRRHLDDLCALAAKLGVPRGKLFTHVGGWKEEELLYDAALNRYSCPGWSFYRHASDASEDKGVQRVLQKSDAPFWGAVEWMLMGTEDEKAWHGAITRALSIPKCRYMCIYNWSGIRDNHGAVEAIKSILKTGLRQ
;
A
#
# COMPACT_ATOMS: atom_id res chain seq x y z
N MET A 1 32.26 -67.68 -45.12
CA MET A 1 31.66 -67.36 -43.82
C MET A 1 31.73 -65.84 -43.65
N THR A 2 30.70 -65.16 -44.09
CA THR A 2 30.56 -63.67 -43.99
C THR A 2 29.59 -63.41 -42.86
N ALA A 3 30.06 -62.68 -41.82
CA ALA A 3 29.25 -62.26 -40.69
C ALA A 3 28.54 -60.97 -41.05
N GLU A 4 27.22 -60.97 -41.12
CA GLU A 4 26.36 -59.77 -41.18
C GLU A 4 26.35 -59.06 -39.83
N ILE A 5 26.69 -57.81 -39.82
CA ILE A 5 26.55 -56.92 -38.67
C ILE A 5 25.17 -56.27 -38.77
N ASP A 6 24.25 -56.68 -37.88
CA ASP A 6 22.93 -56.07 -37.68
C ASP A 6 23.09 -54.70 -36.99
N MET A 7 22.85 -53.61 -37.73
CA MET A 7 22.82 -52.24 -37.22
C MET A 7 21.37 -51.73 -37.12
N THR A 8 20.69 -52.12 -36.04
CA THR A 8 19.42 -51.50 -35.70
C THR A 8 19.62 -50.10 -35.05
N PRO A 9 19.01 -49.04 -35.57
CA PRO A 9 19.16 -47.70 -34.97
C PRO A 9 18.34 -47.62 -33.65
N ARG A 10 19.01 -47.27 -32.57
CA ARG A 10 18.38 -47.06 -31.26
C ARG A 10 17.62 -45.72 -31.24
N PRO A 11 16.33 -45.64 -30.88
CA PRO A 11 15.55 -44.39 -30.85
C PRO A 11 15.84 -43.60 -29.56
N ARG A 12 16.97 -42.93 -29.47
CA ARG A 12 17.31 -42.07 -28.30
C ARG A 12 16.83 -40.62 -28.42
N GLY A 13 16.42 -40.17 -29.62
CA GLY A 13 16.04 -38.76 -29.85
C GLY A 13 14.64 -38.38 -29.38
N HIS A 14 13.67 -39.28 -29.48
CA HIS A 14 12.28 -38.96 -29.15
C HIS A 14 12.01 -38.80 -27.64
N ALA A 15 12.67 -39.61 -26.79
CA ALA A 15 12.49 -39.53 -25.34
C ALA A 15 13.01 -38.21 -24.74
N VAL A 16 14.12 -37.68 -25.26
CA VAL A 16 14.68 -36.42 -24.79
C VAL A 16 13.81 -35.23 -25.23
N LEU A 17 13.30 -35.23 -26.46
CA LEU A 17 12.42 -34.18 -26.96
C LEU A 17 11.07 -34.15 -26.21
N THR A 18 10.50 -35.32 -25.90
CA THR A 18 9.25 -35.47 -25.14
C THR A 18 9.43 -34.99 -23.71
N ALA A 19 10.54 -35.32 -23.04
CA ALA A 19 10.86 -34.84 -21.70
C ALA A 19 11.05 -33.33 -21.65
N PHE A 20 11.68 -32.72 -22.68
CA PHE A 20 11.90 -31.30 -22.79
C PHE A 20 10.58 -30.54 -23.02
N LEU A 21 9.69 -31.02 -23.89
CA LEU A 21 8.37 -30.48 -24.12
C LEU A 21 7.48 -30.59 -22.84
N PHE A 22 7.56 -31.67 -22.13
CA PHE A 22 6.81 -31.86 -20.88
C PHE A 22 7.30 -30.91 -19.78
N LEU A 23 8.61 -30.66 -19.70
CA LEU A 23 9.20 -29.68 -18.78
C LEU A 23 8.76 -28.25 -19.12
N ILE A 24 8.74 -27.88 -20.41
CA ILE A 24 8.25 -26.56 -20.87
C ILE A 24 6.76 -26.39 -20.53
N LEU A 25 5.93 -27.43 -20.74
CA LEU A 25 4.52 -27.40 -20.40
C LEU A 25 4.29 -27.31 -18.89
N LEU A 26 5.08 -28.01 -18.08
CA LEU A 26 5.02 -27.89 -16.62
C LEU A 26 5.43 -26.50 -16.14
N LEU A 27 6.50 -25.93 -16.71
CA LEU A 27 6.96 -24.59 -16.38
C LEU A 27 5.95 -23.51 -16.82
N SER A 28 5.28 -23.70 -17.96
CA SER A 28 4.22 -22.79 -18.41
C SER A 28 2.97 -22.89 -17.52
N ALA A 29 2.54 -24.10 -17.19
CA ALA A 29 1.40 -24.32 -16.28
C ALA A 29 1.67 -23.77 -14.87
N GLN A 30 2.90 -23.90 -14.38
CA GLN A 30 3.29 -23.33 -13.09
C GLN A 30 3.34 -21.80 -13.12
N ARG A 31 3.79 -21.20 -14.24
CA ARG A 31 3.74 -19.73 -14.45
C ARG A 31 2.30 -19.23 -14.52
N ASP A 32 1.42 -19.94 -15.20
CA ASP A 32 -0.01 -19.59 -15.30
C ASP A 32 -0.72 -19.73 -13.94
N ALA A 33 -0.39 -20.75 -13.15
CA ALA A 33 -0.92 -20.90 -11.81
C ALA A 33 -0.46 -19.78 -10.88
N ILE A 34 0.83 -19.38 -10.93
CA ILE A 34 1.36 -18.23 -10.17
C ILE A 34 0.72 -16.92 -10.63
N ALA A 35 0.45 -16.76 -11.94
CA ALA A 35 -0.24 -15.59 -12.48
C ALA A 35 -1.70 -15.50 -12.02
N ARG A 36 -2.37 -16.62 -11.74
CA ARG A 36 -3.76 -16.68 -11.25
C ARG A 36 -3.89 -16.62 -9.75
N GLN A 37 -2.80 -16.89 -8.99
CA GLN A 37 -2.82 -16.89 -7.52
C GLN A 37 -3.32 -15.55 -6.97
N GLN A 38 -4.35 -15.61 -6.15
CA GLN A 38 -4.85 -14.46 -5.41
C GLN A 38 -4.46 -14.52 -3.94
N TYR A 39 -4.49 -13.36 -3.27
CA TYR A 39 -4.11 -13.28 -1.87
C TYR A 39 -5.15 -12.51 -1.06
N LEU A 40 -5.53 -13.10 0.05
CA LEU A 40 -6.20 -12.42 1.14
C LEU A 40 -5.11 -12.04 2.14
N VAL A 41 -4.96 -10.76 2.41
CA VAL A 41 -3.88 -10.23 3.26
C VAL A 41 -4.50 -9.61 4.51
N VAL A 42 -3.89 -9.80 5.66
CA VAL A 42 -4.22 -9.05 6.88
C VAL A 42 -3.07 -8.11 7.21
N ASN A 43 -3.40 -6.87 7.55
CA ASN A 43 -2.40 -5.84 7.80
C ASN A 43 -1.97 -5.80 9.26
N ILE A 44 -0.68 -5.61 9.50
CA ILE A 44 -0.11 -5.31 10.81
C ILE A 44 0.00 -3.79 10.94
N ILE A 45 -0.49 -3.23 12.02
CA ILE A 45 -0.34 -1.81 12.31
C ILE A 45 0.92 -1.54 13.16
N PRO A 46 1.43 -0.29 13.18
CA PRO A 46 2.53 0.08 14.05
C PRO A 46 2.24 -0.25 15.52
N GLY A 47 3.23 -0.84 16.21
CA GLY A 47 3.12 -1.25 17.61
C GLY A 47 2.76 -2.73 17.83
N GLU A 48 2.24 -3.43 16.82
CA GLU A 48 2.01 -4.88 16.92
C GLU A 48 3.33 -5.66 16.76
N ARG A 49 3.45 -6.76 17.50
CA ARG A 49 4.60 -7.67 17.40
C ARG A 49 4.42 -8.60 16.19
N TYR A 50 5.30 -8.48 15.22
CA TYR A 50 5.23 -9.24 13.96
C TYR A 50 5.12 -10.75 14.20
N GLU A 51 5.97 -11.30 15.07
CA GLU A 51 6.02 -12.73 15.34
C GLU A 51 4.67 -13.28 15.84
N GLU A 52 4.03 -12.58 16.77
CA GLU A 52 2.71 -12.97 17.30
C GLU A 52 1.64 -12.99 16.20
N VAL A 53 1.64 -12.00 15.31
CA VAL A 53 0.69 -11.97 14.19
C VAL A 53 0.98 -13.10 13.21
N PHE A 54 2.25 -13.36 12.88
CA PHE A 54 2.62 -14.49 12.02
C PHE A 54 2.17 -15.84 12.61
N GLU A 55 2.35 -16.05 13.93
CA GLU A 55 1.86 -17.25 14.61
C GLU A 55 0.34 -17.38 14.56
N GLN A 56 -0.40 -16.30 14.81
CA GLN A 56 -1.85 -16.28 14.77
C GLN A 56 -2.38 -16.57 13.37
N VAL A 57 -1.83 -15.90 12.35
CA VAL A 57 -2.21 -16.10 10.95
C VAL A 57 -1.87 -17.50 10.48
N ARG A 58 -0.72 -18.06 10.91
CA ARG A 58 -0.35 -19.46 10.60
C ARG A 58 -1.39 -20.45 11.08
N LYS A 59 -2.02 -20.22 12.23
CA LYS A 59 -3.07 -21.11 12.78
C LYS A 59 -4.36 -21.12 11.95
N LEU A 60 -4.60 -20.08 11.13
CA LEU A 60 -5.74 -20.05 10.21
C LEU A 60 -5.51 -20.87 8.93
N GLN A 61 -4.25 -21.15 8.58
CA GLN A 61 -3.92 -21.91 7.39
C GLN A 61 -4.16 -23.41 7.65
N SER A 62 -4.92 -24.05 6.76
CA SER A 62 -5.12 -25.51 6.76
C SER A 62 -4.13 -26.19 5.81
N PRO A 63 -3.64 -27.41 6.11
CA PRO A 63 -2.90 -28.21 5.13
C PRO A 63 -3.68 -28.50 3.84
N LYS A 64 -5.01 -28.41 3.89
CA LYS A 64 -5.94 -28.60 2.76
C LYS A 64 -6.46 -27.27 2.20
N SER A 65 -5.68 -26.19 2.32
CA SER A 65 -6.06 -24.88 1.77
C SER A 65 -6.23 -24.94 0.25
N SER A 66 -7.21 -24.16 -0.26
CA SER A 66 -7.39 -23.97 -1.69
C SER A 66 -6.10 -23.47 -2.34
N ALA A 67 -5.82 -23.95 -3.56
CA ALA A 67 -4.70 -23.43 -4.36
C ALA A 67 -4.97 -22.02 -4.92
N ASP A 68 -6.24 -21.58 -4.94
CA ASP A 68 -6.65 -20.35 -5.63
C ASP A 68 -6.39 -19.08 -4.78
N VAL A 69 -6.58 -19.16 -3.45
CA VAL A 69 -6.38 -18.04 -2.53
C VAL A 69 -5.40 -18.41 -1.42
N ARG A 70 -4.39 -17.59 -1.20
CA ARG A 70 -3.45 -17.74 -0.08
C ARG A 70 -3.63 -16.59 0.93
N LEU A 71 -3.54 -16.94 2.21
CA LEU A 71 -3.50 -15.92 3.27
C LEU A 71 -2.09 -15.34 3.36
N GLY A 72 -2.02 -14.01 3.42
CA GLY A 72 -0.78 -13.26 3.53
C GLY A 72 -0.83 -12.21 4.64
N ILE A 73 0.30 -11.55 4.87
CA ILE A 73 0.43 -10.47 5.84
C ILE A 73 1.01 -9.24 5.15
N GLY A 74 0.43 -8.06 5.46
CA GLY A 74 0.97 -6.76 5.09
C GLY A 74 1.55 -6.04 6.30
N ALA A 75 2.61 -5.25 6.13
CA ALA A 75 3.10 -4.35 7.15
C ALA A 75 3.50 -3.00 6.55
N ILE A 76 3.21 -1.92 7.27
CA ILE A 76 3.52 -0.55 6.87
C ILE A 76 4.86 -0.14 7.49
N PHE A 77 5.73 0.40 6.64
CA PHE A 77 7.03 0.93 6.98
C PHE A 77 7.04 2.42 6.64
N SER A 78 6.72 3.26 7.64
CA SER A 78 6.79 4.72 7.51
C SER A 78 8.25 5.17 7.66
N TYR A 79 8.95 5.17 6.55
CA TYR A 79 10.41 5.25 6.50
C TYR A 79 10.98 6.64 6.82
N LEU A 80 10.16 7.68 6.91
CA LEU A 80 10.54 9.01 7.41
C LEU A 80 10.17 9.23 8.87
N ASN A 81 9.49 8.25 9.51
CA ASN A 81 9.02 8.35 10.89
C ASN A 81 10.03 7.85 11.93
N GLU A 82 11.01 7.09 11.51
CA GLU A 82 11.99 6.44 12.38
C GLU A 82 13.41 6.49 11.77
N PRO A 83 14.47 6.30 12.56
CA PRO A 83 15.82 6.18 12.02
C PRO A 83 15.93 5.06 10.98
N ARG A 84 16.67 5.32 9.90
CA ARG A 84 16.84 4.38 8.76
C ARG A 84 17.21 2.96 9.19
N ASP A 85 18.13 2.81 10.13
CA ASP A 85 18.58 1.47 10.56
C ASP A 85 17.49 0.72 11.32
N SER A 86 16.62 1.42 12.06
CA SER A 86 15.44 0.82 12.70
C SER A 86 14.45 0.31 11.65
N CYS A 87 14.15 1.13 10.64
CA CYS A 87 13.28 0.73 9.55
C CYS A 87 13.84 -0.46 8.76
N LYS A 88 15.13 -0.46 8.43
CA LYS A 88 15.83 -1.60 7.81
C LYS A 88 15.69 -2.89 8.63
N PHE A 89 15.96 -2.79 9.95
CA PHE A 89 15.85 -3.95 10.84
C PHE A 89 14.43 -4.51 10.84
N ARG A 90 13.41 -3.65 10.93
CA ARG A 90 12.01 -4.06 10.88
C ARG A 90 11.63 -4.75 9.57
N VAL A 91 12.07 -4.19 8.42
CA VAL A 91 11.85 -4.82 7.11
C VAL A 91 12.49 -6.20 7.05
N LEU A 92 13.77 -6.33 7.47
CA LEU A 92 14.49 -7.61 7.43
C LEU A 92 13.87 -8.64 8.37
N ASN A 93 13.44 -8.24 9.57
CA ASN A 93 12.72 -9.11 10.51
C ASN A 93 11.41 -9.61 9.91
N PHE A 94 10.60 -8.72 9.34
CA PHE A 94 9.35 -9.05 8.68
C PHE A 94 9.53 -10.06 7.53
N LEU A 95 10.53 -9.86 6.68
CA LEU A 95 10.87 -10.76 5.58
C LEU A 95 11.43 -12.11 6.07
N SER A 96 12.17 -12.12 7.18
CA SER A 96 12.65 -13.34 7.81
C SER A 96 11.49 -14.20 8.33
N LEU A 97 10.54 -13.58 9.01
CA LEU A 97 9.32 -14.23 9.49
C LEU A 97 8.46 -14.77 8.33
N ALA A 98 8.32 -13.99 7.24
CA ALA A 98 7.63 -14.47 6.04
C ALA A 98 8.21 -15.78 5.51
N ARG A 99 9.54 -15.91 5.47
CA ARG A 99 10.22 -17.13 5.07
C ARG A 99 10.06 -18.25 6.11
N GLN A 100 10.21 -17.94 7.38
CA GLN A 100 10.13 -18.89 8.50
C GLN A 100 8.75 -19.54 8.58
N TYR A 101 7.69 -18.74 8.47
CA TYR A 101 6.30 -19.20 8.59
C TYR A 101 5.68 -19.64 7.25
N ASP A 102 6.38 -19.47 6.14
CA ASP A 102 5.89 -19.72 4.76
C ASP A 102 4.61 -18.92 4.45
N ILE A 103 4.56 -17.67 4.88
CA ILE A 103 3.42 -16.77 4.70
C ILE A 103 3.77 -15.67 3.69
N PRO A 104 2.98 -15.50 2.61
CA PRO A 104 3.16 -14.43 1.64
C PRO A 104 3.01 -13.05 2.26
N VAL A 105 3.78 -12.07 1.76
CA VAL A 105 3.80 -10.73 2.34
C VAL A 105 3.66 -9.60 1.32
N VAL A 106 3.07 -8.49 1.78
CA VAL A 106 3.11 -7.18 1.13
C VAL A 106 3.95 -6.24 1.98
N VAL A 107 5.00 -5.69 1.39
CA VAL A 107 5.82 -4.64 2.02
C VAL A 107 5.23 -3.29 1.62
N GLN A 108 4.75 -2.52 2.58
CA GLN A 108 4.09 -1.25 2.33
C GLN A 108 5.03 -0.11 2.74
N LEU A 109 5.48 0.70 1.77
CA LEU A 109 6.42 1.80 1.97
C LEU A 109 5.64 3.12 2.00
N ASP A 110 5.65 3.78 3.16
CA ASP A 110 5.01 5.06 3.40
C ASP A 110 6.05 6.14 3.72
N GLY A 111 5.97 7.27 3.05
CA GLY A 111 6.74 8.48 3.35
C GLY A 111 5.85 9.69 3.57
N GLU A 112 4.51 9.54 3.50
CA GLU A 112 3.57 10.65 3.44
C GLU A 112 2.88 10.91 4.78
N GLN A 113 2.53 9.84 5.50
CA GLN A 113 1.68 9.95 6.66
C GLN A 113 2.44 10.35 7.93
N TRP A 114 3.68 9.87 8.05
CA TRP A 114 4.51 10.10 9.23
C TRP A 114 5.95 10.40 8.81
N TRP A 115 6.51 11.50 9.32
CA TRP A 115 7.87 11.93 9.02
C TRP A 115 8.58 12.61 10.20
N ASP A 116 8.23 12.20 11.40
CA ASP A 116 8.69 12.76 12.67
C ASP A 116 10.22 12.70 12.84
N ALA A 117 10.86 11.70 12.28
CA ALA A 117 12.31 11.55 12.34
C ALA A 117 13.09 12.50 11.38
N ARG A 118 12.38 13.39 10.67
CA ARG A 118 12.98 14.31 9.70
C ARG A 118 12.71 15.77 10.02
N PRO A 119 13.05 16.25 11.24
CA PRO A 119 12.85 17.65 11.59
C PRO A 119 13.63 18.62 10.68
N ASP A 120 14.71 18.16 10.05
CA ASP A 120 15.44 18.88 9.01
C ASP A 120 14.58 19.23 7.77
N LEU A 121 13.45 18.56 7.57
CA LEU A 121 12.53 18.84 6.47
C LEU A 121 11.31 19.68 6.88
N TRP A 122 10.75 19.46 8.07
CA TRP A 122 9.49 20.10 8.45
C TRP A 122 9.63 21.21 9.50
N ASN A 123 10.73 21.25 10.30
CA ASN A 123 10.84 22.21 11.37
C ASN A 123 11.27 23.60 10.85
N TRP A 124 10.26 24.42 10.58
CA TRP A 124 10.47 25.80 10.13
C TRP A 124 10.14 26.83 11.21
N TRP A 125 9.60 26.43 12.39
CA TRP A 125 9.09 27.35 13.41
C TRP A 125 9.77 27.25 14.76
N ASP A 126 10.24 26.07 15.18
CA ASP A 126 10.84 25.89 16.50
C ASP A 126 12.37 25.95 16.43
N SER A 127 12.91 27.14 16.72
CA SER A 127 14.36 27.38 16.70
C SER A 127 15.14 26.64 17.82
N LYS A 128 14.43 26.08 18.81
CA LYS A 128 15.03 25.31 19.89
C LYS A 128 15.13 23.82 19.57
N ARG A 129 14.42 23.36 18.57
CA ARG A 129 14.39 21.96 18.14
C ARG A 129 15.40 21.73 17.01
N GLU A 130 16.02 20.54 17.01
CA GLU A 130 16.89 20.11 15.93
C GLU A 130 16.24 20.26 14.55
N GLY A 131 17.04 20.49 13.52
CA GLY A 131 16.57 20.60 12.15
C GLY A 131 15.89 21.93 11.81
N TYR A 132 15.86 22.90 12.73
CA TYR A 132 15.25 24.20 12.47
C TYR A 132 15.87 24.90 11.26
N ASN A 133 15.01 25.22 10.30
CA ASN A 133 15.33 26.05 9.15
C ASN A 133 14.05 26.73 8.66
N PRO A 134 13.95 28.07 8.67
CA PRO A 134 12.75 28.78 8.17
C PRO A 134 12.39 28.43 6.72
N ARG A 135 13.36 27.99 5.89
CA ARG A 135 13.11 27.58 4.51
C ARG A 135 12.28 26.30 4.41
N ASN A 136 12.18 25.52 5.49
CA ASN A 136 11.35 24.31 5.53
C ASN A 136 9.85 24.60 5.35
N GLN A 137 9.42 25.88 5.41
CA GLN A 137 8.09 26.28 4.97
C GLN A 137 7.74 25.79 3.55
N ALA A 138 8.73 25.67 2.68
CA ALA A 138 8.54 25.15 1.32
C ALA A 138 8.32 23.63 1.26
N ASN A 139 8.63 22.90 2.34
CA ASN A 139 8.53 21.44 2.40
C ASN A 139 7.23 20.94 3.03
N VAL A 140 6.44 21.82 3.63
CA VAL A 140 5.14 21.51 4.23
C VAL A 140 4.01 22.10 3.40
N GLU A 141 2.81 21.58 3.58
CA GLU A 141 1.63 22.14 2.90
C GLU A 141 1.22 23.50 3.46
N TRP A 142 0.54 24.26 2.60
CA TRP A 142 0.00 25.58 2.89
C TRP A 142 -1.52 25.58 2.80
N THR A 143 -2.14 26.53 3.49
CA THR A 143 -3.58 26.76 3.50
C THR A 143 -4.00 27.97 2.65
N GLY A 144 -3.07 28.53 1.89
CA GLY A 144 -3.24 29.64 0.97
C GLY A 144 -2.03 29.78 0.06
N TRP A 145 -2.08 30.76 -0.86
CA TRP A 145 -0.97 31.03 -1.78
C TRP A 145 0.13 31.82 -1.08
N GLY A 146 1.23 31.17 -0.79
CA GLY A 146 2.44 31.74 -0.21
C GLY A 146 2.90 31.06 1.07
N PRO A 147 4.22 31.14 1.38
CA PRO A 147 4.82 30.46 2.53
C PRO A 147 4.31 30.99 3.88
N GLU A 148 3.75 32.19 3.95
CA GLU A 148 3.10 32.75 5.13
C GLU A 148 1.90 31.92 5.61
N HIS A 149 1.33 31.10 4.73
CA HIS A 149 0.25 30.15 5.02
C HIS A 149 0.75 28.74 5.36
N ALA A 150 2.06 28.58 5.62
CA ALA A 150 2.63 27.27 5.95
C ALA A 150 2.06 26.71 7.25
N MET A 151 1.72 25.43 7.20
CA MET A 151 1.18 24.70 8.35
C MET A 151 2.31 24.32 9.31
N LYS A 152 2.03 24.39 10.63
CA LYS A 152 2.92 23.86 11.68
C LYS A 152 2.40 22.53 12.22
N ILE A 153 1.09 22.35 12.24
CA ILE A 153 0.40 21.14 12.68
C ILE A 153 -0.79 20.87 11.76
N ALA A 154 -1.28 19.64 11.81
CA ALA A 154 -2.53 19.22 11.19
C ALA A 154 -3.26 18.25 12.11
N TRP A 155 -4.43 17.80 11.71
CA TRP A 155 -5.20 16.79 12.40
C TRP A 155 -5.52 15.66 11.44
N ARG A 156 -5.44 14.43 11.96
CA ARG A 156 -5.75 13.21 11.23
C ARG A 156 -6.86 12.47 11.92
N ASN A 157 -7.80 11.95 11.14
CA ASN A 157 -8.93 11.21 11.69
C ASN A 157 -8.99 9.80 11.08
N TRP A 158 -8.58 8.84 11.88
CA TRP A 158 -8.71 7.40 11.60
C TRP A 158 -9.55 6.73 12.71
N GLY A 159 -10.81 7.21 12.86
CA GLY A 159 -11.73 6.78 13.92
C GLY A 159 -11.82 7.77 15.07
N SER A 160 -10.70 8.33 15.52
CA SER A 160 -10.64 9.50 16.38
C SER A 160 -9.58 10.48 15.87
N GLN A 161 -9.77 11.77 16.15
CA GLN A 161 -8.88 12.79 15.65
C GLN A 161 -7.65 12.96 16.54
N ILE A 162 -6.49 12.98 15.92
CA ILE A 162 -5.20 13.19 16.55
C ILE A 162 -4.47 14.36 15.91
N ARG A 163 -3.67 15.08 16.72
CA ARG A 163 -2.76 16.10 16.22
C ARG A 163 -1.55 15.42 15.59
N VAL A 164 -1.13 15.92 14.43
CA VAL A 164 0.02 15.39 13.68
C VAL A 164 0.88 16.55 13.15
N LEU A 165 2.07 16.23 12.67
CA LEU A 165 2.89 17.16 11.90
C LEU A 165 2.15 17.63 10.64
N PRO A 166 2.51 18.77 10.08
CA PRO A 166 1.91 19.23 8.83
C PRO A 166 2.13 18.22 7.73
N PRO A 167 1.18 18.06 6.78
CA PRO A 167 1.40 17.21 5.62
C PRO A 167 2.60 17.71 4.82
N PRO A 168 3.40 16.82 4.24
CA PRO A 168 4.51 17.22 3.38
C PRO A 168 3.99 17.82 2.06
N ASN A 169 4.70 18.82 1.55
CA ASN A 169 4.58 19.24 0.16
C ASN A 169 5.14 18.12 -0.72
N LEU A 170 4.26 17.32 -1.34
CA LEU A 170 4.64 16.14 -2.13
C LEU A 170 5.52 16.48 -3.35
N MET A 171 5.58 17.75 -3.75
CA MET A 171 6.42 18.22 -4.86
C MET A 171 7.72 18.87 -4.39
N SER A 172 7.92 19.07 -3.08
CA SER A 172 9.16 19.63 -2.54
C SER A 172 10.38 18.78 -2.92
N PRO A 173 11.42 19.38 -3.55
CA PRO A 173 12.61 18.63 -3.91
C PRO A 173 13.34 17.98 -2.73
N PRO A 174 13.55 18.66 -1.57
CA PRO A 174 14.16 18.02 -0.40
C PRO A 174 13.34 16.84 0.14
N TYR A 175 12.01 16.97 0.23
CA TYR A 175 11.15 15.88 0.68
C TYR A 175 11.21 14.68 -0.28
N ARG A 176 11.06 14.91 -1.59
CA ARG A 176 11.17 13.84 -2.60
C ARG A 176 12.52 13.15 -2.58
N GLN A 177 13.61 13.93 -2.42
CA GLN A 177 14.95 13.36 -2.28
C GLN A 177 15.05 12.45 -1.06
N ALA A 178 14.47 12.86 0.08
CA ALA A 178 14.45 12.03 1.29
C ALA A 178 13.68 10.71 1.06
N CYS A 179 12.51 10.76 0.41
CA CYS A 179 11.79 9.54 0.02
C CYS A 179 12.66 8.64 -0.88
N HIS A 180 13.32 9.21 -1.88
CA HIS A 180 14.21 8.47 -2.78
C HIS A 180 15.39 7.82 -2.05
N ASP A 181 15.98 8.52 -1.07
CA ASP A 181 17.14 8.01 -0.35
C ASP A 181 16.78 6.81 0.53
N GLU A 182 15.60 6.83 1.16
CA GLU A 182 15.10 5.69 1.91
C GLU A 182 14.71 4.53 0.98
N MET A 183 14.01 4.79 -0.11
CA MET A 183 13.63 3.76 -1.07
C MET A 183 14.83 3.09 -1.74
N ARG A 184 15.92 3.82 -2.01
CA ARG A 184 17.19 3.24 -2.52
C ARG A 184 17.84 2.25 -1.55
N VAL A 185 17.49 2.31 -0.28
CA VAL A 185 17.94 1.35 0.74
C VAL A 185 16.95 0.21 0.89
N LEU A 186 15.67 0.51 1.08
CA LEU A 186 14.67 -0.48 1.46
C LEU A 186 14.25 -1.39 0.30
N VAL A 187 14.06 -0.84 -0.90
CA VAL A 187 13.63 -1.63 -2.07
C VAL A 187 14.67 -2.71 -2.44
N PRO A 188 15.98 -2.43 -2.51
CA PRO A 188 16.99 -3.47 -2.74
C PRO A 188 16.98 -4.57 -1.69
N LEU A 189 16.75 -4.27 -0.39
CA LEU A 189 16.66 -5.30 0.65
C LEU A 189 15.53 -6.30 0.36
N VAL A 190 14.36 -5.80 0.00
CA VAL A 190 13.22 -6.65 -0.37
C VAL A 190 13.53 -7.49 -1.61
N LEU A 191 14.13 -6.88 -2.64
CA LEU A 191 14.46 -7.57 -3.88
C LEU A 191 15.55 -8.62 -3.69
N GLU A 192 16.57 -8.35 -2.88
CA GLU A 192 17.62 -9.33 -2.58
C GLU A 192 17.07 -10.52 -1.81
N TRP A 193 16.22 -10.27 -0.81
CA TRP A 193 15.53 -11.34 -0.11
C TRP A 193 14.70 -12.17 -1.09
N TRP A 194 13.89 -11.55 -1.93
CA TRP A 194 13.06 -12.23 -2.91
C TRP A 194 13.88 -13.03 -3.93
N LYS A 195 14.96 -12.46 -4.46
CA LYS A 195 15.87 -13.15 -5.40
C LYS A 195 16.54 -14.38 -4.79
N LYS A 196 16.83 -14.37 -3.49
CA LYS A 196 17.44 -15.49 -2.75
C LYS A 196 16.45 -16.61 -2.39
N LEU A 197 15.15 -16.39 -2.53
CA LEU A 197 14.15 -17.44 -2.31
C LEU A 197 14.26 -18.51 -3.41
N PRO A 198 14.02 -19.80 -3.09
CA PRO A 198 13.80 -20.85 -4.08
C PRO A 198 12.62 -20.50 -5.00
N ASP A 199 12.57 -21.06 -6.21
CA ASP A 199 11.56 -20.70 -7.20
C ASP A 199 10.13 -21.01 -6.75
N ASP A 200 9.91 -22.10 -6.03
CA ASP A 200 8.65 -22.48 -5.41
C ASP A 200 8.21 -21.54 -4.29
N LYS A 201 9.14 -20.73 -3.74
CA LYS A 201 8.89 -19.73 -2.69
C LYS A 201 8.82 -18.29 -3.21
N LYS A 202 9.01 -18.05 -4.51
CA LYS A 202 8.91 -16.69 -5.10
C LYS A 202 7.53 -16.04 -4.88
N ALA A 203 6.50 -16.84 -4.68
CA ALA A 203 5.15 -16.40 -4.35
C ALA A 203 5.02 -15.80 -2.95
N LEU A 204 6.05 -15.91 -2.08
CA LEU A 204 6.09 -15.26 -0.78
C LEU A 204 6.15 -13.72 -0.86
N LEU A 205 6.67 -13.14 -1.95
CA LEU A 205 6.49 -11.72 -2.21
C LEU A 205 5.21 -11.51 -3.03
N ILE A 206 4.17 -10.98 -2.42
CA ILE A 206 2.96 -10.53 -3.13
C ILE A 206 3.32 -9.27 -3.91
N GLY A 207 3.89 -8.29 -3.23
CA GLY A 207 4.32 -7.04 -3.85
C GLY A 207 4.90 -6.04 -2.86
N ILE A 208 5.34 -4.92 -3.44
CA ILE A 208 5.70 -3.69 -2.72
C ILE A 208 4.60 -2.67 -3.02
N LYS A 209 4.01 -2.10 -1.98
CA LYS A 209 3.00 -1.04 -2.08
C LYS A 209 3.66 0.30 -1.77
N ILE A 210 3.44 1.29 -2.61
CA ILE A 210 3.96 2.66 -2.48
C ILE A 210 2.82 3.59 -2.09
N GLY A 211 3.06 4.39 -1.06
CA GLY A 211 2.09 5.31 -0.48
C GLY A 211 1.19 4.64 0.56
N TRP A 212 0.49 5.48 1.31
CA TRP A 212 -0.56 5.06 2.23
C TRP A 212 -1.71 6.04 2.16
N GLU A 213 -2.77 5.67 1.44
CA GLU A 213 -3.92 6.53 1.16
C GLU A 213 -3.49 7.89 0.61
N SER A 214 -2.55 7.86 -0.35
CA SER A 214 -1.96 9.06 -0.93
C SER A 214 -3.04 10.04 -1.36
N SER A 215 -3.02 11.23 -0.78
CA SER A 215 -4.03 12.26 -0.96
C SER A 215 -3.52 13.61 -0.46
N ILE A 216 -4.22 14.67 -0.82
CA ILE A 216 -4.01 16.01 -0.24
C ILE A 216 -5.33 16.51 0.32
N GLY A 217 -5.31 16.94 1.60
CA GLY A 217 -6.47 17.52 2.25
C GLY A 217 -7.61 16.55 2.56
N VAL A 218 -7.35 15.23 2.51
CA VAL A 218 -8.33 14.19 2.83
C VAL A 218 -8.07 13.60 4.22
N ASN A 219 -6.87 13.09 4.46
CA ASN A 219 -6.49 12.52 5.75
C ASN A 219 -5.72 13.48 6.65
N ALA A 220 -5.56 14.70 6.24
CA ALA A 220 -4.94 15.75 7.03
C ALA A 220 -5.82 17.00 6.96
N PHE A 221 -6.38 17.35 8.09
CA PHE A 221 -7.27 18.50 8.24
C PHE A 221 -6.53 19.68 8.87
N TYR A 222 -6.95 20.89 8.54
CA TYR A 222 -6.47 22.10 9.17
C TYR A 222 -7.67 22.96 9.59
N TYR A 223 -7.62 23.50 10.80
CA TYR A 223 -8.68 24.34 11.35
C TYR A 223 -8.28 25.80 11.31
N PRO A 224 -9.24 26.73 11.30
CA PRO A 224 -8.92 28.15 11.42
C PRO A 224 -8.03 28.39 12.63
N ASN A 225 -6.95 29.15 12.43
CA ASN A 225 -5.94 29.46 13.44
C ASN A 225 -5.28 28.21 14.07
N GLY A 226 -5.23 27.09 13.31
CA GLY A 226 -4.67 25.84 13.83
C GLY A 226 -3.23 25.95 14.30
N ASN A 227 -2.40 26.78 13.64
CA ASN A 227 -1.03 27.02 14.09
C ASN A 227 -0.92 27.63 15.50
N ASP A 228 -1.94 28.36 15.96
CA ASP A 228 -1.96 28.99 17.30
C ASP A 228 -2.20 27.94 18.41
N LEU A 229 -2.71 26.78 18.05
CA LEU A 229 -2.91 25.65 19.00
C LEU A 229 -1.61 24.92 19.32
N LEU A 230 -0.52 25.22 18.61
CA LEU A 230 0.78 24.59 18.86
C LEU A 230 1.31 24.91 20.26
N ASP A 231 1.02 26.10 20.78
CA ASP A 231 1.46 26.55 22.11
C ASP A 231 0.63 25.94 23.26
N ARG A 232 -0.45 25.20 22.92
CA ARG A 232 -1.27 24.49 23.89
C ARG A 232 -0.87 23.01 24.01
N PRO A 233 -0.93 22.42 25.20
CA PRO A 233 -0.78 20.99 25.35
C PRO A 233 -1.80 20.25 24.46
N GLU A 234 -1.42 19.10 23.91
CA GLU A 234 -2.33 18.32 23.06
C GLU A 234 -3.61 17.88 23.83
N SER A 235 -3.52 17.73 25.16
CA SER A 235 -4.68 17.45 26.05
C SER A 235 -5.73 18.57 26.05
N GLU A 236 -5.34 19.80 25.69
CA GLU A 236 -6.21 20.98 25.62
C GLU A 236 -6.65 21.30 24.18
N ASP A 237 -6.31 20.43 23.21
CA ASP A 237 -6.70 20.61 21.82
C ASP A 237 -8.19 20.34 21.66
N PRO A 238 -9.00 21.35 21.25
CA PRO A 238 -10.43 21.17 21.10
C PRO A 238 -10.82 20.22 19.97
N GLN A 239 -9.87 19.85 19.13
CA GLN A 239 -10.07 18.92 18.01
C GLN A 239 -9.68 17.49 18.35
N LYS A 240 -9.06 17.27 19.52
CA LYS A 240 -8.60 15.95 19.94
C LYS A 240 -9.81 15.01 20.17
N ASP A 241 -9.61 13.76 19.78
CA ASP A 241 -10.55 12.64 19.99
C ASP A 241 -11.94 12.81 19.36
N LEU A 242 -12.16 13.86 18.54
CA LEU A 242 -13.38 13.98 17.76
C LEU A 242 -13.51 12.78 16.81
N LYS A 243 -14.69 12.17 16.80
CA LYS A 243 -15.00 11.07 15.87
C LYS A 243 -15.19 11.60 14.45
N ALA A 244 -15.04 10.71 13.46
CA ALA A 244 -15.15 11.07 12.04
C ALA A 244 -16.46 11.76 11.66
N ASP A 245 -17.56 11.36 12.28
CA ASP A 245 -18.89 11.96 12.09
C ASP A 245 -19.05 13.33 12.78
N GLN A 246 -18.17 13.64 13.74
CA GLN A 246 -18.15 14.92 14.45
C GLN A 246 -17.32 15.99 13.73
N VAL A 247 -16.59 15.61 12.68
CA VAL A 247 -15.67 16.50 11.93
C VAL A 247 -16.16 16.87 10.51
N PRO A 248 -17.43 16.80 10.15
CA PRO A 248 -17.86 16.97 8.76
C PRO A 248 -17.61 18.40 8.30
N GLY A 249 -16.50 18.64 7.66
CA GLY A 249 -16.21 19.83 6.85
C GLY A 249 -16.25 21.19 7.54
N ARG A 250 -16.66 21.26 8.81
CA ARG A 250 -16.76 22.53 9.56
C ARG A 250 -15.41 22.95 10.10
N GLY A 251 -14.99 24.14 9.76
CA GLY A 251 -13.72 24.71 10.22
C GLY A 251 -12.49 24.12 9.54
N VAL A 252 -12.66 23.17 8.62
CA VAL A 252 -11.57 22.60 7.83
C VAL A 252 -11.21 23.54 6.71
N ILE A 253 -9.94 23.91 6.65
CA ILE A 253 -9.37 24.74 5.59
C ILE A 253 -8.68 23.83 4.58
N THR A 254 -8.90 24.10 3.30
CA THR A 254 -8.26 23.37 2.20
C THR A 254 -6.75 23.58 2.23
N SER A 255 -5.99 22.50 2.05
CA SER A 255 -4.53 22.50 1.86
C SER A 255 -4.17 22.00 0.46
N GLY A 256 -2.89 22.12 0.08
CA GLY A 256 -2.40 21.70 -1.25
C GLY A 256 -1.74 22.82 -2.04
N TYR A 257 -1.82 24.04 -1.55
CA TYR A 257 -1.29 25.23 -2.23
C TYR A 257 0.24 25.17 -2.43
N ALA A 258 0.97 24.58 -1.47
CA ALA A 258 2.42 24.43 -1.58
C ALA A 258 2.80 23.50 -2.72
N ALA A 259 2.19 22.32 -2.77
CA ALA A 259 2.49 21.33 -3.79
C ALA A 259 2.10 21.80 -5.20
N VAL A 260 0.93 22.42 -5.33
CA VAL A 260 0.45 23.00 -6.61
C VAL A 260 1.36 24.12 -7.09
N THR A 261 1.81 25.02 -6.19
CA THR A 261 2.78 26.07 -6.49
C THR A 261 4.13 25.50 -6.93
N THR A 262 4.64 24.54 -6.18
CA THR A 262 5.95 23.88 -6.45
C THR A 262 5.92 23.12 -7.76
N ALA A 263 4.80 22.50 -8.10
CA ALA A 263 4.60 21.81 -9.37
C ALA A 263 4.43 22.75 -10.58
N GLY A 264 4.27 24.06 -10.35
CA GLY A 264 4.04 25.05 -11.39
C GLY A 264 2.66 24.98 -12.04
N LEU A 265 1.66 24.38 -11.36
CA LEU A 265 0.30 24.24 -11.90
C LEU A 265 -0.51 25.54 -11.73
N ALA A 266 -0.44 26.14 -10.56
CA ALA A 266 -1.06 27.43 -10.25
C ALA A 266 -0.28 28.18 -9.15
N LYS A 267 -0.48 29.50 -9.03
CA LYS A 267 0.12 30.36 -7.99
C LYS A 267 -0.88 31.36 -7.42
N SER A 268 -2.11 31.33 -7.89
CA SER A 268 -3.21 32.22 -7.48
C SER A 268 -4.54 31.64 -7.97
N GLY A 269 -5.64 32.22 -7.51
CA GLY A 269 -6.98 31.80 -7.88
C GLY A 269 -7.54 30.69 -6.97
N VAL A 270 -8.50 29.95 -7.47
CA VAL A 270 -9.13 28.82 -6.74
C VAL A 270 -8.26 27.58 -6.91
N LEU A 271 -8.04 26.88 -5.81
CA LEU A 271 -7.37 25.57 -5.83
C LEU A 271 -8.37 24.53 -6.34
N GLU A 272 -8.04 23.86 -7.44
CA GLU A 272 -8.94 22.91 -8.09
C GLU A 272 -8.62 21.45 -7.74
N GLU A 273 -9.64 20.62 -7.61
CA GLU A 273 -9.50 19.18 -7.32
C GLU A 273 -8.59 18.46 -8.34
N LYS A 274 -8.68 18.82 -9.62
CA LYS A 274 -7.82 18.26 -10.67
C LYS A 274 -6.34 18.50 -10.42
N ASP A 275 -5.98 19.66 -9.84
CA ASP A 275 -4.59 20.00 -9.55
C ASP A 275 -4.07 19.16 -8.38
N LEU A 276 -4.91 18.96 -7.34
CA LEU A 276 -4.57 18.07 -6.22
C LEU A 276 -4.41 16.61 -6.66
N ALA A 277 -5.31 16.11 -7.49
CA ALA A 277 -5.22 14.77 -8.06
C ALA A 277 -3.94 14.60 -8.93
N GLU A 278 -3.59 15.62 -9.71
CA GLU A 278 -2.37 15.63 -10.52
C GLU A 278 -1.10 15.62 -9.66
N ILE A 279 -1.08 16.32 -8.51
CA ILE A 279 0.04 16.28 -7.56
C ILE A 279 0.24 14.85 -7.04
N VAL A 280 -0.82 14.21 -6.56
CA VAL A 280 -0.76 12.83 -6.07
C VAL A 280 -0.29 11.89 -7.17
N ARG A 281 -0.81 12.03 -8.39
CA ARG A 281 -0.39 11.25 -9.55
C ARG A 281 1.11 11.39 -9.82
N ARG A 282 1.64 12.64 -9.84
CA ARG A 282 3.09 12.91 -10.06
C ARG A 282 3.95 12.34 -8.94
N HIS A 283 3.48 12.40 -7.71
CA HIS A 283 4.19 11.85 -6.57
C HIS A 283 4.31 10.32 -6.67
N LEU A 284 3.19 9.64 -6.89
CA LEU A 284 3.18 8.18 -7.04
C LEU A 284 3.93 7.71 -8.29
N ASP A 285 3.81 8.43 -9.41
CA ASP A 285 4.57 8.12 -10.64
C ASP A 285 6.08 8.18 -10.40
N ASP A 286 6.56 9.21 -9.70
CA ASP A 286 7.98 9.40 -9.36
C ASP A 286 8.52 8.27 -8.47
N LEU A 287 7.81 7.94 -7.38
CA LEU A 287 8.24 6.87 -6.48
C LEU A 287 8.16 5.49 -7.15
N CYS A 288 7.12 5.23 -7.95
CA CYS A 288 6.99 3.98 -8.70
C CYS A 288 8.04 3.87 -9.81
N ALA A 289 8.38 4.98 -10.48
CA ALA A 289 9.48 5.02 -11.44
C ALA A 289 10.82 4.64 -10.81
N LEU A 290 11.10 5.18 -9.60
CA LEU A 290 12.30 4.81 -8.86
C LEU A 290 12.29 3.32 -8.47
N ALA A 291 11.18 2.81 -7.92
CA ALA A 291 11.07 1.39 -7.57
C ALA A 291 11.28 0.47 -8.77
N ALA A 292 10.69 0.81 -9.92
CA ALA A 292 10.90 0.08 -11.18
C ALA A 292 12.36 0.15 -11.65
N LYS A 293 13.01 1.32 -11.56
CA LYS A 293 14.44 1.49 -11.88
C LYS A 293 15.33 0.65 -10.97
N LEU A 294 14.95 0.45 -9.72
CA LEU A 294 15.64 -0.43 -8.77
C LEU A 294 15.39 -1.91 -9.05
N GLY A 295 14.49 -2.25 -9.96
CA GLY A 295 14.26 -3.60 -10.45
C GLY A 295 12.98 -4.27 -9.94
N VAL A 296 12.02 -3.53 -9.39
CA VAL A 296 10.71 -4.09 -9.02
C VAL A 296 9.90 -4.33 -10.28
N PRO A 297 9.47 -5.58 -10.58
CA PRO A 297 8.59 -5.84 -11.72
C PRO A 297 7.23 -5.17 -11.56
N ARG A 298 6.63 -4.68 -12.65
CA ARG A 298 5.33 -3.99 -12.64
C ARG A 298 4.24 -4.76 -11.87
N GLY A 299 4.15 -6.09 -12.10
CA GLY A 299 3.17 -6.95 -11.42
C GLY A 299 3.43 -7.19 -9.92
N LYS A 300 4.51 -6.65 -9.38
CA LYS A 300 4.88 -6.68 -7.95
C LYS A 300 4.91 -5.29 -7.31
N LEU A 301 4.55 -4.25 -8.04
CA LEU A 301 4.54 -2.88 -7.57
C LEU A 301 3.11 -2.34 -7.59
N PHE A 302 2.66 -1.78 -6.48
CA PHE A 302 1.29 -1.27 -6.32
C PHE A 302 1.32 0.15 -5.77
N THR A 303 0.40 0.99 -6.25
CA THR A 303 0.11 2.28 -5.63
C THR A 303 -0.92 2.10 -4.52
N HIS A 304 -1.08 3.12 -3.66
CA HIS A 304 -2.15 3.19 -2.69
C HIS A 304 -2.76 4.59 -2.66
N VAL A 305 -3.91 4.74 -3.26
CA VAL A 305 -4.69 5.97 -3.25
C VAL A 305 -5.91 5.79 -2.36
N GLY A 306 -6.19 6.78 -1.52
CA GLY A 306 -7.46 6.84 -0.78
C GLY A 306 -8.59 7.25 -1.73
N GLY A 307 -9.80 6.74 -1.50
CA GLY A 307 -11.01 7.11 -2.21
C GLY A 307 -12.11 7.41 -1.20
N TRP A 308 -12.44 8.70 -1.02
CA TRP A 308 -13.34 9.14 0.05
C TRP A 308 -14.68 9.65 -0.48
N LYS A 309 -14.66 10.24 -1.67
CA LYS A 309 -15.85 10.74 -2.36
C LYS A 309 -16.09 9.91 -3.59
N GLU A 310 -17.37 9.65 -3.87
CA GLU A 310 -17.75 8.95 -5.07
C GLU A 310 -17.31 9.73 -6.32
N GLU A 311 -16.75 9.02 -7.29
CA GLU A 311 -16.30 9.54 -8.58
C GLU A 311 -15.25 10.66 -8.56
N GLU A 312 -14.59 10.94 -7.43
CA GLU A 312 -13.55 11.95 -7.36
C GLU A 312 -12.38 11.66 -8.33
N LEU A 313 -11.71 12.73 -8.77
CA LEU A 313 -10.59 12.62 -9.71
C LEU A 313 -9.36 11.94 -9.10
N LEU A 314 -9.25 11.92 -7.78
CA LEU A 314 -8.14 11.31 -7.05
C LEU A 314 -7.95 9.82 -7.42
N TYR A 315 -9.02 9.10 -7.75
CA TYR A 315 -8.91 7.69 -8.18
C TYR A 315 -7.96 7.49 -9.36
N ASP A 316 -7.92 8.44 -10.30
CA ASP A 316 -7.05 8.38 -11.48
C ASP A 316 -5.56 8.52 -11.12
N ALA A 317 -5.22 9.06 -9.96
CA ALA A 317 -3.85 9.20 -9.48
C ALA A 317 -3.15 7.86 -9.21
N ALA A 318 -3.91 6.76 -9.06
CA ALA A 318 -3.36 5.41 -8.92
C ALA A 318 -2.68 4.91 -10.20
N LEU A 319 -2.99 5.49 -11.37
CA LEU A 319 -2.50 5.02 -12.66
C LEU A 319 -1.13 5.55 -12.99
N ASN A 320 -0.20 4.66 -13.27
CA ASN A 320 1.07 4.94 -13.91
C ASN A 320 1.58 3.71 -14.68
N ARG A 321 2.59 3.88 -15.52
CA ARG A 321 3.13 2.80 -16.35
C ARG A 321 4.03 1.80 -15.60
N TYR A 322 4.39 2.10 -14.36
CA TYR A 322 5.38 1.33 -13.59
C TYR A 322 4.75 0.34 -12.62
N SER A 323 3.51 0.59 -12.21
CA SER A 323 2.84 -0.17 -11.16
C SER A 323 1.46 -0.67 -11.56
N CYS A 324 0.87 -1.44 -10.67
CA CYS A 324 -0.54 -1.81 -10.64
C CYS A 324 -1.28 -0.82 -9.73
N PRO A 325 -2.49 -0.37 -10.08
CA PRO A 325 -3.25 0.53 -9.23
C PRO A 325 -3.80 -0.16 -7.99
N GLY A 326 -3.95 0.60 -6.91
CA GLY A 326 -4.54 0.13 -5.67
C GLY A 326 -5.27 1.24 -4.92
N TRP A 327 -6.35 0.88 -4.24
CA TRP A 327 -7.22 1.79 -3.53
C TRP A 327 -7.66 1.24 -2.18
N SER A 328 -8.06 2.17 -1.28
CA SER A 328 -8.80 1.86 -0.04
C SER A 328 -10.28 1.62 -0.33
N PHE A 329 -10.87 0.65 0.39
CA PHE A 329 -12.29 0.33 0.34
C PHE A 329 -12.87 0.28 1.74
N TYR A 330 -13.58 1.32 2.11
CA TYR A 330 -14.37 1.40 3.33
C TYR A 330 -15.85 1.56 3.00
N ARG A 331 -16.19 2.54 2.17
CA ARG A 331 -17.56 2.85 1.76
C ARG A 331 -18.18 1.71 0.95
N HIS A 332 -17.45 1.16 -0.02
CA HIS A 332 -17.88 0.06 -0.88
C HIS A 332 -17.24 -1.28 -0.50
N ALA A 333 -16.94 -1.47 0.81
CA ALA A 333 -16.33 -2.71 1.27
C ALA A 333 -17.26 -3.92 1.10
N SER A 334 -18.57 -3.74 1.22
CA SER A 334 -19.55 -4.81 0.99
C SER A 334 -19.58 -5.28 -0.47
N ASP A 335 -19.37 -4.37 -1.42
CA ASP A 335 -19.27 -4.67 -2.84
C ASP A 335 -18.35 -3.67 -3.56
N ALA A 336 -17.11 -4.05 -3.77
CA ALA A 336 -16.11 -3.21 -4.44
C ALA A 336 -16.45 -2.96 -5.93
N SER A 337 -17.36 -3.72 -6.53
CA SER A 337 -17.79 -3.49 -7.91
C SER A 337 -18.73 -2.27 -8.04
N GLU A 338 -19.32 -1.82 -6.96
CA GLU A 338 -20.17 -0.62 -6.92
C GLU A 338 -19.36 0.69 -6.86
N ASP A 339 -18.05 0.63 -6.57
CA ASP A 339 -17.20 1.82 -6.57
C ASP A 339 -16.94 2.29 -8.01
N LYS A 340 -17.72 3.28 -8.45
CA LYS A 340 -17.67 3.82 -9.82
C LYS A 340 -16.32 4.45 -10.14
N GLY A 341 -15.63 5.06 -9.14
CA GLY A 341 -14.29 5.63 -9.30
C GLY A 341 -13.30 4.54 -9.68
N VAL A 342 -13.28 3.45 -8.92
CA VAL A 342 -12.41 2.28 -9.21
C VAL A 342 -12.78 1.65 -10.56
N GLN A 343 -14.07 1.40 -10.83
CA GLN A 343 -14.50 0.79 -12.10
C GLN A 343 -14.09 1.64 -13.32
N ARG A 344 -14.27 2.97 -13.24
CA ARG A 344 -13.83 3.91 -14.28
C ARG A 344 -12.33 3.79 -14.56
N VAL A 345 -11.52 3.71 -13.50
CA VAL A 345 -10.06 3.68 -13.63
C VAL A 345 -9.57 2.31 -14.09
N LEU A 346 -10.19 1.22 -13.62
CA LEU A 346 -9.86 -0.13 -14.09
C LEU A 346 -10.08 -0.31 -15.60
N GLN A 347 -11.11 0.34 -16.18
CA GLN A 347 -11.34 0.34 -17.62
C GLN A 347 -10.22 1.02 -18.42
N LYS A 348 -9.53 2.00 -17.82
CA LYS A 348 -8.40 2.71 -18.43
C LYS A 348 -7.06 2.00 -18.19
N SER A 349 -7.00 1.07 -17.23
CA SER A 349 -5.76 0.45 -16.78
C SER A 349 -5.27 -0.65 -17.71
N ASP A 350 -4.04 -0.52 -18.19
CA ASP A 350 -3.29 -1.57 -18.90
C ASP A 350 -2.48 -2.47 -17.96
N ALA A 351 -2.57 -2.24 -16.64
CA ALA A 351 -1.83 -3.01 -15.66
C ALA A 351 -2.24 -4.49 -15.64
N PRO A 352 -1.29 -5.42 -15.37
CA PRO A 352 -1.61 -6.84 -15.31
C PRO A 352 -2.53 -7.17 -14.14
N PHE A 353 -2.48 -6.38 -13.06
CA PHE A 353 -3.25 -6.57 -11.84
C PHE A 353 -3.75 -5.24 -11.28
N TRP A 354 -4.55 -5.33 -10.21
CA TRP A 354 -4.87 -4.27 -9.29
C TRP A 354 -5.00 -4.83 -7.86
N GLY A 355 -5.08 -3.97 -6.85
CA GLY A 355 -5.22 -4.37 -5.46
C GLY A 355 -6.30 -3.57 -4.71
N ALA A 356 -7.14 -4.28 -3.93
CA ALA A 356 -7.84 -3.67 -2.81
C ALA A 356 -6.84 -3.57 -1.66
N VAL A 357 -5.95 -2.56 -1.74
CA VAL A 357 -4.72 -2.51 -0.94
C VAL A 357 -4.94 -2.14 0.52
N GLU A 358 -6.14 -1.63 0.81
CA GLU A 358 -6.67 -1.43 2.16
C GLU A 358 -8.19 -1.59 2.11
N TRP A 359 -8.73 -2.44 2.98
CA TRP A 359 -10.13 -2.79 2.95
C TRP A 359 -10.63 -3.18 4.34
N MET A 360 -11.85 -2.76 4.71
CA MET A 360 -12.48 -3.16 5.96
C MET A 360 -14.01 -3.13 5.84
N LEU A 361 -14.63 -4.27 6.09
CA LEU A 361 -16.08 -4.35 6.28
C LEU A 361 -16.39 -4.02 7.74
N MET A 362 -17.00 -2.87 7.97
CA MET A 362 -17.32 -2.38 9.31
C MET A 362 -18.75 -2.73 9.72
N GLY A 363 -19.00 -2.77 11.04
CA GLY A 363 -20.34 -2.81 11.62
C GLY A 363 -21.04 -4.15 11.54
N THR A 364 -20.34 -5.25 11.22
CA THR A 364 -20.95 -6.58 11.21
C THR A 364 -20.01 -7.68 11.71
N GLU A 365 -20.59 -8.67 12.37
CA GLU A 365 -19.93 -9.93 12.74
C GLU A 365 -20.53 -11.14 11.97
N ASP A 366 -21.36 -10.87 10.96
CA ASP A 366 -21.98 -11.92 10.15
C ASP A 366 -20.97 -12.56 9.19
N GLU A 367 -20.72 -13.85 9.35
CA GLU A 367 -19.81 -14.64 8.50
C GLU A 367 -20.20 -14.57 7.02
N LYS A 368 -21.50 -14.63 6.68
CA LYS A 368 -21.96 -14.60 5.29
C LYS A 368 -21.70 -13.23 4.65
N ALA A 369 -21.88 -12.14 5.41
CA ALA A 369 -21.57 -10.79 4.95
C ALA A 369 -20.07 -10.65 4.64
N TRP A 370 -19.18 -11.10 5.54
CA TRP A 370 -17.74 -11.11 5.35
C TRP A 370 -17.32 -11.98 4.17
N HIS A 371 -17.80 -13.22 4.12
CA HIS A 371 -17.50 -14.15 3.04
C HIS A 371 -17.92 -13.60 1.67
N GLY A 372 -19.15 -13.09 1.58
CA GLY A 372 -19.67 -12.50 0.35
C GLY A 372 -18.89 -11.26 -0.09
N ALA A 373 -18.54 -10.36 0.82
CA ALA A 373 -17.79 -9.15 0.52
C ALA A 373 -16.36 -9.45 0.02
N ILE A 374 -15.64 -10.35 0.72
CA ILE A 374 -14.30 -10.80 0.31
C ILE A 374 -14.35 -11.48 -1.07
N THR A 375 -15.31 -12.38 -1.27
CA THR A 375 -15.46 -13.09 -2.54
C THR A 375 -15.76 -12.14 -3.69
N ARG A 376 -16.68 -11.17 -3.52
CA ARG A 376 -16.99 -10.16 -4.55
C ARG A 376 -15.75 -9.36 -4.92
N ALA A 377 -15.01 -8.84 -3.94
CA ALA A 377 -13.81 -8.04 -4.20
C ALA A 377 -12.73 -8.83 -4.95
N LEU A 378 -12.41 -10.05 -4.51
CA LEU A 378 -11.42 -10.91 -5.16
C LEU A 378 -11.88 -11.44 -6.54
N SER A 379 -13.20 -11.51 -6.79
CA SER A 379 -13.75 -11.95 -8.08
C SER A 379 -13.71 -10.87 -9.16
N ILE A 380 -13.46 -9.61 -8.82
CA ILE A 380 -13.28 -8.57 -9.83
C ILE A 380 -12.03 -8.91 -10.68
N PRO A 381 -12.13 -8.88 -12.01
CA PRO A 381 -11.04 -9.30 -12.88
C PRO A 381 -9.72 -8.62 -12.56
N LYS A 382 -8.63 -9.39 -12.59
CA LYS A 382 -7.25 -8.94 -12.30
C LYS A 382 -7.00 -8.48 -10.85
N CYS A 383 -7.92 -8.67 -9.90
CA CYS A 383 -7.63 -8.44 -8.50
C CYS A 383 -6.52 -9.38 -8.03
N ARG A 384 -5.37 -8.84 -7.64
CA ARG A 384 -4.22 -9.62 -7.19
C ARG A 384 -4.30 -9.96 -5.73
N TYR A 385 -4.67 -8.99 -4.94
CA TYR A 385 -4.84 -9.16 -3.51
C TYR A 385 -5.83 -8.15 -2.93
N MET A 386 -6.37 -8.53 -1.79
CA MET A 386 -7.17 -7.71 -0.92
C MET A 386 -6.53 -7.70 0.46
N CYS A 387 -6.30 -6.51 1.03
CA CYS A 387 -5.65 -6.34 2.33
C CYS A 387 -6.65 -5.81 3.35
N ILE A 388 -7.03 -6.65 4.31
CA ILE A 388 -7.90 -6.26 5.41
C ILE A 388 -7.09 -5.39 6.39
N TYR A 389 -7.53 -4.19 6.62
CA TYR A 389 -6.98 -3.26 7.60
C TYR A 389 -7.85 -3.23 8.84
N ASN A 390 -7.39 -3.75 9.98
CA ASN A 390 -6.15 -4.42 10.29
C ASN A 390 -6.41 -5.72 11.08
N TRP A 391 -5.37 -6.55 11.31
CA TRP A 391 -5.52 -7.82 12.02
C TRP A 391 -6.06 -7.66 13.44
N SER A 392 -5.54 -6.72 14.23
CA SER A 392 -6.02 -6.45 15.60
C SER A 392 -7.49 -6.03 15.65
N GLY A 393 -8.00 -5.40 14.58
CA GLY A 393 -9.42 -5.02 14.49
C GLY A 393 -10.36 -6.17 14.15
N ILE A 394 -9.86 -7.28 13.58
CA ILE A 394 -10.71 -8.38 13.13
C ILE A 394 -10.42 -9.73 13.81
N ARG A 395 -9.28 -9.90 14.47
CA ARG A 395 -8.90 -11.20 15.08
C ARG A 395 -9.93 -11.74 16.07
N ASP A 396 -10.65 -10.85 16.74
CA ASP A 396 -11.68 -11.16 17.71
C ASP A 396 -13.10 -11.12 17.09
N ASN A 397 -13.24 -10.78 15.81
CA ASN A 397 -14.50 -10.85 15.06
C ASN A 397 -14.67 -12.27 14.51
N HIS A 398 -15.56 -13.03 15.16
CA HIS A 398 -15.79 -14.44 14.82
C HIS A 398 -16.23 -14.63 13.36
N GLY A 399 -17.13 -13.80 12.84
CA GLY A 399 -17.61 -13.88 11.47
C GLY A 399 -16.52 -13.60 10.45
N ALA A 400 -15.65 -12.61 10.70
CA ALA A 400 -14.51 -12.32 9.84
C ALA A 400 -13.53 -13.50 9.78
N VAL A 401 -13.19 -14.06 10.96
CA VAL A 401 -12.24 -15.17 11.07
C VAL A 401 -12.77 -16.44 10.40
N GLU A 402 -14.04 -16.78 10.62
CA GLU A 402 -14.67 -17.97 9.98
C GLU A 402 -14.82 -17.79 8.47
N ALA A 403 -15.18 -16.60 7.98
CA ALA A 403 -15.19 -16.29 6.55
C ALA A 403 -13.81 -16.49 5.91
N ILE A 404 -12.74 -15.99 6.56
CA ILE A 404 -11.36 -16.20 6.10
C ILE A 404 -11.05 -17.70 6.01
N LYS A 405 -11.31 -18.47 7.08
CA LYS A 405 -11.08 -19.93 7.09
C LYS A 405 -11.86 -20.65 5.99
N SER A 406 -13.12 -20.28 5.79
CA SER A 406 -13.99 -20.83 4.75
C SER A 406 -13.39 -20.60 3.36
N ILE A 407 -13.01 -19.37 3.02
CA ILE A 407 -12.41 -19.01 1.73
C ILE A 407 -11.07 -19.76 1.52
N LEU A 408 -10.24 -19.85 2.54
CA LEU A 408 -8.98 -20.60 2.44
C LEU A 408 -9.20 -22.09 2.18
N LYS A 409 -10.30 -22.66 2.67
CA LYS A 409 -10.64 -24.09 2.49
C LYS A 409 -11.27 -24.37 1.14
N THR A 410 -12.21 -23.55 0.69
CA THR A 410 -13.05 -23.82 -0.49
C THR A 410 -12.62 -23.03 -1.74
N GLY A 411 -11.78 -22.01 -1.60
CA GLY A 411 -11.51 -21.04 -2.65
C GLY A 411 -12.67 -20.07 -2.81
N LEU A 412 -12.68 -19.35 -3.93
CA LEU A 412 -13.74 -18.37 -4.28
C LEU A 412 -14.97 -19.03 -4.91
N ARG A 413 -14.96 -20.34 -5.10
CA ARG A 413 -16.12 -21.06 -5.64
C ARG A 413 -17.16 -21.25 -4.53
N GLN A 414 -18.34 -20.76 -4.77
CA GLN A 414 -19.52 -21.09 -3.98
C GLN A 414 -20.03 -22.46 -4.34
#